data_25b0f575245fcc01187b26c9173f3ccc
#
_entry.id   25b0f575245fcc01187b26c9173f3ccc
#
_cell.length_a   1.000
_cell.length_b   1.000
_cell.length_c   1.000
_cell.angle_alpha   90.00
_cell.angle_beta   90.00
_cell.angle_gamma   90.00
#
_symmetry.space_group_name_H-M   'P 1'
#
loop_
_entity.id
_entity.type
_entity.pdbx_description
1 polymer ?
#
loop_
_entity_poly.entity_id
_entity_poly.type
_entity_poly.pdbx_seq_one_letter_code
_entity_poly.pdbx_strand_id
1 'polypeptide(L)'
;MVHIYVKRGLAVSLIIIGFSIGAEAPQGGSFVKTEINTTLISINDGEAGALVAGAGQAVADSVTVINLSPTSAPVIRTVYGLAASTLMGSPHAAVIGHYGIVTNHTLRVDQNLNFVNATTEVAGKNQVVVMDLRTLAVTDSMQLDANPWLAVAHKDNERVVIGLSDGWLVLKLDDKGHISGQTRTAFDVSIISFDLSSDGSSILAGVEAKSGMQSLAKFVLRDNDTVTLEGKTSAKGFVVDAPFSPRFAPNGKTALVLNSGGFSDGILDDVLVVDIIENVVIDRVAQVSDGLESLAIHPSGEFAVIACLNAMPWSVTSHLAVISLTSGSAELLYSLPVEAVPEGIEFSNNGKQLFVGSTLANHISVYAVEDMMLERSPFVLPVGEGHAALGIGFGIK
;
A
#
# COMPACT_ATOMS: atom_id res chain seq x y z
N MET A 1 -1.06 17.27 -5.73
CA MET A 1 0.24 17.82 -5.24
C MET A 1 0.11 17.92 -3.74
N VAL A 2 0.54 16.88 -3.04
CA VAL A 2 0.53 16.87 -1.58
C VAL A 2 1.53 17.94 -1.14
N HIS A 3 1.06 19.05 -0.58
CA HIS A 3 1.92 20.08 -0.02
C HIS A 3 2.32 19.65 1.39
N ILE A 4 3.46 18.97 1.49
CA ILE A 4 4.12 18.81 2.77
C ILE A 4 4.72 20.19 3.13
N TYR A 5 4.07 20.91 4.03
CA TYR A 5 4.65 22.13 4.61
C TYR A 5 5.75 21.74 5.59
N VAL A 6 6.97 21.57 5.11
CA VAL A 6 8.15 21.57 5.98
C VAL A 6 8.43 23.01 6.39
N LYS A 7 8.01 23.42 7.57
CA LYS A 7 8.47 24.66 8.19
C LYS A 7 9.97 24.53 8.43
N ARG A 8 10.76 25.37 7.75
CA ARG A 8 12.19 25.54 7.98
C ARG A 8 12.44 25.96 9.43
N GLY A 9 13.31 25.24 10.10
CA GLY A 9 14.06 25.71 11.24
C GLY A 9 13.89 24.92 12.52
N LEU A 10 14.57 23.79 12.61
CA LEU A 10 15.31 23.34 13.80
C LEU A 10 16.14 22.11 13.38
N ALA A 11 17.44 22.24 13.42
CA ALA A 11 18.34 21.10 13.33
C ALA A 11 18.17 20.29 14.61
N VAL A 12 17.43 19.18 14.55
CA VAL A 12 17.32 18.22 15.63
C VAL A 12 18.36 17.15 15.38
N SER A 13 19.42 17.16 16.20
CA SER A 13 20.36 16.04 16.24
C SER A 13 19.66 14.82 16.79
N LEU A 14 19.27 13.91 15.92
CA LEU A 14 18.73 12.60 16.28
C LEU A 14 19.89 11.76 16.82
N ILE A 15 19.90 11.48 18.11
CA ILE A 15 20.79 10.48 18.69
C ILE A 15 20.17 9.12 18.37
N ILE A 16 20.66 8.50 17.32
CA ILE A 16 20.33 7.12 17.00
C ILE A 16 21.15 6.24 17.94
N ILE A 17 20.51 5.70 18.96
CA ILE A 17 21.08 4.56 19.71
C ILE A 17 20.88 3.34 18.82
N GLY A 18 21.89 3.04 18.01
CA GLY A 18 21.92 1.84 17.21
C GLY A 18 22.02 0.61 18.12
N PHE A 19 20.92 -0.06 18.36
CA PHE A 19 20.94 -1.46 18.80
C PHE A 19 21.22 -2.34 17.59
N SER A 20 22.49 -2.63 17.32
CA SER A 20 22.84 -3.77 16.48
C SER A 20 22.54 -5.04 17.27
N ILE A 21 21.33 -5.56 17.12
CA ILE A 21 21.05 -6.94 17.52
C ILE A 21 21.66 -7.81 16.41
N GLY A 22 22.84 -8.33 16.66
CA GLY A 22 23.37 -9.43 15.88
C GLY A 22 22.45 -10.62 16.05
N ALA A 23 21.54 -10.84 15.12
CA ALA A 23 20.75 -12.03 15.05
C ALA A 23 21.64 -13.17 14.59
N GLU A 24 22.16 -13.98 15.53
CA GLU A 24 22.60 -15.33 15.20
C GLU A 24 21.40 -16.08 14.61
N ALA A 25 21.57 -16.63 13.42
CA ALA A 25 20.57 -17.47 12.79
C ALA A 25 20.25 -18.64 13.73
N PRO A 26 18.97 -18.86 14.11
CA PRO A 26 18.60 -19.95 14.98
C PRO A 26 18.94 -21.27 14.29
N GLN A 27 19.81 -22.05 14.92
CA GLN A 27 20.10 -23.43 14.55
C GLN A 27 18.88 -24.27 14.93
N GLY A 28 18.04 -24.62 13.96
CA GLY A 28 16.92 -25.54 14.15
C GLY A 28 15.65 -25.11 13.41
N GLY A 29 15.62 -25.33 12.16
CA GLY A 29 14.54 -25.80 11.28
C GLY A 29 13.13 -25.22 11.33
N SER A 30 12.83 -24.04 11.88
CA SER A 30 11.53 -23.40 11.66
C SER A 30 11.70 -22.16 10.77
N PHE A 31 10.82 -22.03 9.79
CA PHE A 31 10.77 -20.91 8.86
C PHE A 31 9.31 -20.50 8.67
N VAL A 32 9.08 -19.29 8.11
CA VAL A 32 7.73 -18.82 7.78
C VAL A 32 7.08 -19.78 6.79
N LYS A 33 5.94 -20.34 7.17
CA LYS A 33 5.13 -21.23 6.35
C LYS A 33 3.76 -20.64 6.13
N THR A 34 3.19 -20.91 4.97
CA THR A 34 1.79 -20.59 4.63
C THR A 34 1.03 -21.88 4.35
N GLU A 35 -0.28 -21.90 4.47
CA GLU A 35 -1.09 -23.09 4.18
C GLU A 35 -1.13 -23.42 2.68
N ILE A 36 -1.04 -22.42 1.84
CA ILE A 36 -0.94 -22.55 0.37
C ILE A 36 0.28 -21.79 -0.13
N ASN A 37 0.71 -22.09 -1.34
CA ASN A 37 1.75 -21.27 -1.97
C ASN A 37 1.28 -19.82 -2.03
N THR A 38 2.09 -18.93 -1.45
CA THR A 38 1.82 -17.50 -1.37
C THR A 38 3.02 -16.75 -1.93
N THR A 39 2.77 -15.80 -2.80
CA THR A 39 3.82 -14.94 -3.34
C THR A 39 3.57 -13.51 -2.84
N LEU A 40 4.57 -12.93 -2.20
CA LEU A 40 4.61 -11.52 -1.87
C LEU A 40 5.47 -10.78 -2.89
N ILE A 41 5.05 -9.59 -3.25
CA ILE A 41 5.84 -8.62 -4.00
C ILE A 41 6.05 -7.40 -3.10
N SER A 42 7.30 -7.00 -2.93
CA SER A 42 7.71 -5.78 -2.24
C SER A 42 8.33 -4.84 -3.25
N ILE A 43 7.78 -3.65 -3.39
CA ILE A 43 8.37 -2.56 -4.16
C ILE A 43 9.15 -1.71 -3.18
N ASN A 44 10.42 -1.44 -3.49
CA ASN A 44 11.34 -0.81 -2.56
C ASN A 44 11.94 0.46 -3.20
N ASP A 45 11.80 1.56 -2.48
CA ASP A 45 12.37 2.88 -2.81
C ASP A 45 13.74 3.02 -2.13
N GLY A 46 14.79 2.85 -2.88
CA GLY A 46 16.16 2.85 -2.38
C GLY A 46 16.63 4.18 -1.81
N GLU A 47 15.91 5.27 -2.06
CA GLU A 47 16.15 6.58 -1.46
C GLU A 47 15.41 6.80 -0.14
N ALA A 48 14.39 5.98 0.16
CA ALA A 48 13.51 6.19 1.32
C ALA A 48 14.25 6.20 2.66
N GLY A 49 15.23 5.32 2.84
CA GLY A 49 16.05 5.29 4.05
C GLY A 49 16.83 6.57 4.27
N ALA A 50 17.42 7.13 3.23
CA ALA A 50 18.13 8.41 3.29
C ALA A 50 17.16 9.58 3.49
N LEU A 51 15.96 9.50 2.92
CA LEU A 51 14.94 10.53 3.01
C LEU A 51 14.32 10.60 4.40
N VAL A 52 13.89 9.49 4.94
CA VAL A 52 13.12 9.42 6.20
C VAL A 52 14.04 9.49 7.41
N ALA A 53 15.19 8.82 7.38
CA ALA A 53 16.10 8.73 8.51
C ALA A 53 17.30 9.69 8.42
N GLY A 54 17.51 10.36 7.29
CA GLY A 54 18.71 11.18 7.05
C GLY A 54 20.00 10.37 7.09
N ALA A 55 19.92 9.06 6.93
CA ALA A 55 21.03 8.12 7.08
C ALA A 55 21.13 7.21 5.85
N GLY A 56 22.37 6.95 5.44
CA GLY A 56 22.66 6.03 4.34
C GLY A 56 22.93 6.71 3.00
N GLN A 57 23.29 5.90 2.03
CA GLN A 57 23.41 6.30 0.63
C GLN A 57 22.16 5.82 -0.11
N ALA A 58 21.64 6.66 -1.00
CA ALA A 58 20.60 6.23 -1.92
C ALA A 58 21.10 5.05 -2.76
N VAL A 59 20.29 4.00 -2.85
CA VAL A 59 20.54 2.86 -3.71
C VAL A 59 19.45 2.80 -4.80
N ALA A 60 19.66 1.98 -5.81
CA ALA A 60 18.67 1.82 -6.85
C ALA A 60 17.39 1.15 -6.29
N ASP A 61 16.22 1.66 -6.70
CA ASP A 61 14.94 1.06 -6.41
C ASP A 61 14.89 -0.40 -6.87
N SER A 62 14.14 -1.20 -6.17
CA SER A 62 14.10 -2.63 -6.43
C SER A 62 12.70 -3.23 -6.24
N VAL A 63 12.54 -4.43 -6.79
CA VAL A 63 11.39 -5.28 -6.55
C VAL A 63 11.89 -6.57 -5.91
N THR A 64 11.36 -6.92 -4.75
CA THR A 64 11.64 -8.19 -4.08
C THR A 64 10.43 -9.11 -4.19
N VAL A 65 10.65 -10.31 -4.68
CA VAL A 65 9.64 -11.38 -4.76
C VAL A 65 9.95 -12.46 -3.75
N ILE A 66 8.98 -12.78 -2.91
CA ILE A 66 9.09 -13.76 -1.85
C ILE A 66 8.06 -14.87 -2.10
N ASN A 67 8.54 -16.07 -2.35
CA ASN A 67 7.68 -17.24 -2.48
C ASN A 67 7.67 -18.03 -1.18
N LEU A 68 6.51 -18.09 -0.54
CA LEU A 68 6.25 -18.86 0.66
C LEU A 68 5.57 -20.18 0.30
N SER A 69 5.93 -21.24 1.00
CA SER A 69 5.43 -22.60 0.76
C SER A 69 5.03 -23.25 2.09
N PRO A 70 4.05 -24.17 2.07
CA PRO A 70 3.73 -24.99 3.23
C PRO A 70 4.88 -25.88 3.71
N THR A 71 5.78 -26.26 2.80
CA THR A 71 6.73 -27.37 2.99
C THR A 71 8.20 -27.00 2.89
N SER A 72 8.51 -25.80 2.37
CA SER A 72 9.90 -25.36 2.15
C SER A 72 10.17 -23.97 2.74
N ALA A 73 11.44 -23.67 2.95
CA ALA A 73 11.87 -22.34 3.34
C ALA A 73 11.47 -21.29 2.27
N PRO A 74 11.25 -20.02 2.67
CA PRO A 74 11.00 -18.93 1.74
C PRO A 74 12.09 -18.82 0.67
N VAL A 75 11.66 -18.56 -0.57
CA VAL A 75 12.57 -18.22 -1.66
C VAL A 75 12.44 -16.72 -1.90
N ILE A 76 13.52 -15.98 -1.67
CA ILE A 76 13.56 -14.52 -1.73
C ILE A 76 14.50 -14.10 -2.87
N ARG A 77 14.03 -13.24 -3.77
CA ARG A 77 14.79 -12.77 -4.91
C ARG A 77 14.52 -11.28 -5.14
N THR A 78 15.56 -10.49 -5.34
CA THR A 78 15.47 -9.04 -5.58
C THR A 78 16.01 -8.68 -6.95
N VAL A 79 15.30 -7.80 -7.67
CA VAL A 79 15.68 -7.24 -8.97
C VAL A 79 15.73 -5.73 -8.85
N TYR A 80 16.84 -5.14 -9.27
CA TYR A 80 17.06 -3.69 -9.25
C TYR A 80 16.71 -3.05 -10.59
N GLY A 81 16.32 -1.78 -10.58
CA GLY A 81 16.11 -0.97 -11.77
C GLY A 81 14.77 -1.18 -12.49
N LEU A 82 13.84 -1.94 -11.93
CA LEU A 82 12.48 -2.11 -12.46
C LEU A 82 11.49 -1.08 -11.88
N ALA A 83 11.69 -0.67 -10.64
CA ALA A 83 10.90 0.35 -9.98
C ALA A 83 11.53 1.73 -10.14
N ALA A 84 10.73 2.78 -10.06
CA ALA A 84 11.15 4.14 -9.79
C ALA A 84 10.54 4.56 -8.45
N SER A 85 10.97 5.70 -7.86
CA SER A 85 10.56 6.11 -6.51
C SER A 85 9.07 5.90 -6.25
N THR A 86 8.78 5.18 -5.18
CA THR A 86 7.44 4.78 -4.74
C THR A 86 7.06 5.40 -3.40
N LEU A 87 7.97 6.17 -2.76
CA LEU A 87 7.79 6.70 -1.41
C LEU A 87 6.49 7.51 -1.23
N MET A 88 6.00 8.14 -2.29
CA MET A 88 4.75 8.90 -2.27
C MET A 88 3.61 8.13 -2.94
N GLY A 89 3.83 6.85 -3.26
CA GLY A 89 2.84 5.97 -3.86
C GLY A 89 1.90 5.35 -2.84
N SER A 90 0.98 4.56 -3.34
CA SER A 90 0.14 3.75 -2.47
C SER A 90 0.95 2.57 -1.91
N PRO A 91 0.74 2.19 -0.65
CA PRO A 91 1.44 1.08 -0.01
C PRO A 91 1.02 -0.31 -0.54
N HIS A 92 0.24 -0.40 -1.60
CA HIS A 92 -0.26 -1.64 -2.17
C HIS A 92 0.25 -1.86 -3.60
N ALA A 93 0.70 -3.09 -3.89
CA ALA A 93 1.12 -3.51 -5.21
C ALA A 93 0.20 -4.61 -5.76
N ALA A 94 -0.15 -4.57 -7.05
CA ALA A 94 -1.02 -5.56 -7.64
C ALA A 94 -0.29 -6.84 -8.03
N VAL A 95 -0.91 -7.98 -7.69
CA VAL A 95 -0.53 -9.31 -8.20
C VAL A 95 -1.73 -9.91 -8.93
N ILE A 96 -1.53 -10.32 -10.19
CA ILE A 96 -2.54 -10.91 -11.04
C ILE A 96 -2.04 -12.23 -11.59
N GLY A 97 -2.65 -13.34 -11.21
CA GLY A 97 -2.10 -14.67 -11.50
C GLY A 97 -0.68 -14.77 -10.93
N HIS A 98 0.31 -14.93 -11.80
CA HIS A 98 1.73 -14.94 -11.44
C HIS A 98 2.51 -13.73 -11.96
N TYR A 99 1.81 -12.66 -12.27
CA TYR A 99 2.41 -11.39 -12.69
C TYR A 99 2.27 -10.34 -11.61
N GLY A 100 3.34 -9.58 -11.41
CA GLY A 100 3.35 -8.37 -10.58
C GLY A 100 3.24 -7.13 -11.46
N ILE A 101 2.51 -6.14 -10.98
CA ILE A 101 2.36 -4.85 -11.65
C ILE A 101 3.11 -3.80 -10.83
N VAL A 102 4.06 -3.14 -11.47
CA VAL A 102 4.84 -2.05 -10.89
C VAL A 102 4.44 -0.75 -11.56
N THR A 103 3.95 0.20 -10.79
CA THR A 103 3.60 1.54 -11.24
C THR A 103 4.71 2.51 -10.85
N ASN A 104 5.35 3.13 -11.83
CA ASN A 104 6.47 4.03 -11.62
C ASN A 104 6.01 5.48 -11.64
N HIS A 105 6.13 6.15 -10.49
CA HIS A 105 5.80 7.55 -10.31
C HIS A 105 6.85 8.48 -10.90
N THR A 106 6.53 9.78 -10.90
CA THR A 106 7.45 10.83 -11.33
C THR A 106 8.21 11.49 -10.18
N LEU A 107 7.80 11.24 -8.94
CA LEU A 107 8.43 11.86 -7.79
C LEU A 107 9.71 11.10 -7.45
N ARG A 108 10.83 11.80 -7.47
CA ARG A 108 12.10 11.39 -6.92
C ARG A 108 12.60 12.43 -5.96
N VAL A 109 13.44 11.99 -5.06
CA VAL A 109 14.14 12.86 -4.14
C VAL A 109 15.60 12.96 -4.61
N ASP A 110 16.13 14.17 -4.69
CA ASP A 110 17.54 14.40 -5.03
C ASP A 110 18.46 14.05 -3.85
N GLN A 111 19.77 14.07 -4.11
CA GLN A 111 20.81 13.81 -3.09
C GLN A 111 20.77 14.78 -1.89
N ASN A 112 20.01 15.88 -1.99
CA ASN A 112 19.83 16.87 -0.92
C ASN A 112 18.45 16.73 -0.25
N LEU A 113 17.76 15.63 -0.47
CA LEU A 113 16.40 15.35 0.05
C LEU A 113 15.34 16.36 -0.43
N ASN A 114 15.57 17.01 -1.57
CA ASN A 114 14.53 17.84 -2.19
C ASN A 114 13.77 17.01 -3.22
N PHE A 115 12.46 17.11 -3.23
CA PHE A 115 11.66 16.52 -4.29
C PHE A 115 12.08 17.12 -5.63
N VAL A 116 12.63 16.28 -6.49
CA VAL A 116 12.98 16.68 -7.85
C VAL A 116 11.70 16.80 -8.63
N ASN A 117 11.48 17.98 -9.20
CA ASN A 117 10.27 18.25 -9.94
C ASN A 117 10.13 17.20 -11.07
N ALA A 118 8.91 16.77 -11.33
CA ALA A 118 8.52 15.77 -12.32
C ALA A 118 9.04 15.99 -13.77
N THR A 119 9.71 17.12 -14.02
CA THR A 119 10.34 17.45 -15.30
C THR A 119 11.72 16.81 -15.49
N THR A 120 12.35 16.32 -14.43
CA THR A 120 13.63 15.62 -14.55
C THR A 120 13.39 14.28 -15.22
N GLU A 121 14.07 14.03 -16.33
CA GLU A 121 14.00 12.74 -17.02
C GLU A 121 14.62 11.65 -16.13
N VAL A 122 13.75 10.87 -15.53
CA VAL A 122 14.12 9.68 -14.78
C VAL A 122 13.80 8.47 -15.65
N ALA A 123 14.72 7.56 -15.81
CA ALA A 123 14.47 6.31 -16.52
C ALA A 123 13.31 5.56 -15.83
N GLY A 124 12.33 5.11 -16.63
CA GLY A 124 11.15 4.42 -16.11
C GLY A 124 10.03 5.32 -15.55
N LYS A 125 10.17 6.64 -15.62
CA LYS A 125 9.15 7.59 -15.22
C LYS A 125 7.82 7.38 -15.96
N ASN A 126 6.68 7.50 -15.25
CA ASN A 126 5.35 7.31 -15.82
C ASN A 126 5.18 5.97 -16.55
N GLN A 127 5.75 4.93 -16.02
CA GLN A 127 5.73 3.61 -16.65
C GLN A 127 4.94 2.62 -15.81
N VAL A 128 4.23 1.75 -16.48
CA VAL A 128 3.72 0.50 -15.89
C VAL A 128 4.57 -0.64 -16.40
N VAL A 129 5.06 -1.48 -15.50
CA VAL A 129 5.85 -2.66 -15.82
C VAL A 129 5.09 -3.91 -15.39
N VAL A 130 5.00 -4.90 -16.27
CA VAL A 130 4.47 -6.23 -15.99
C VAL A 130 5.64 -7.20 -15.86
N MET A 131 5.68 -7.93 -14.75
CA MET A 131 6.79 -8.80 -14.39
C MET A 131 6.29 -10.21 -14.05
N ASP A 132 6.87 -11.24 -14.62
CA ASP A 132 6.62 -12.63 -14.19
C ASP A 132 7.33 -12.89 -12.86
N LEU A 133 6.56 -13.16 -11.81
CA LEU A 133 7.06 -13.35 -10.43
C LEU A 133 7.81 -14.68 -10.25
N ARG A 134 7.72 -15.61 -11.19
CA ARG A 134 8.45 -16.89 -11.17
C ARG A 134 9.86 -16.74 -11.74
N THR A 135 10.00 -15.97 -12.81
CA THR A 135 11.26 -15.80 -13.56
C THR A 135 11.97 -14.48 -13.26
N LEU A 136 11.24 -13.49 -12.72
CA LEU A 136 11.63 -12.10 -12.52
C LEU A 136 11.88 -11.34 -13.85
N ALA A 137 11.41 -11.89 -14.95
CA ALA A 137 11.52 -11.23 -16.24
C ALA A 137 10.41 -10.21 -16.44
N VAL A 138 10.74 -9.06 -16.99
CA VAL A 138 9.73 -8.13 -17.51
C VAL A 138 9.12 -8.78 -18.75
N THR A 139 7.80 -8.98 -18.72
CA THR A 139 7.04 -9.53 -19.84
C THR A 139 6.52 -8.45 -20.76
N ASP A 140 6.19 -7.28 -20.19
CA ASP A 140 5.75 -6.12 -20.96
C ASP A 140 5.94 -4.83 -20.16
N SER A 141 5.84 -3.69 -20.83
CA SER A 141 5.85 -2.38 -20.19
C SER A 141 5.12 -1.35 -21.05
N MET A 142 4.53 -0.35 -20.40
CA MET A 142 3.80 0.72 -21.06
C MET A 142 4.25 2.07 -20.54
N GLN A 143 4.66 2.95 -21.45
CA GLN A 143 4.92 4.35 -21.13
C GLN A 143 3.61 5.12 -21.13
N LEU A 144 3.40 5.95 -20.12
CA LEU A 144 2.22 6.79 -19.94
C LEU A 144 2.58 8.28 -20.06
N ASP A 145 1.59 9.07 -20.40
CA ASP A 145 1.65 10.56 -20.35
C ASP A 145 1.10 11.13 -19.05
N ALA A 146 0.54 10.29 -18.18
CA ALA A 146 0.07 10.62 -16.84
C ALA A 146 0.79 9.80 -15.79
N ASN A 147 0.81 10.31 -14.56
CA ASN A 147 1.47 9.66 -13.44
C ASN A 147 0.61 8.50 -12.90
N PRO A 148 1.08 7.25 -12.94
CA PRO A 148 0.36 6.13 -12.33
C PRO A 148 0.65 6.07 -10.82
N TRP A 149 -0.40 5.97 -10.00
CA TRP A 149 -0.25 5.90 -8.56
C TRP A 149 -0.34 4.47 -8.02
N LEU A 150 -1.47 3.83 -8.19
CA LEU A 150 -1.78 2.55 -7.61
C LEU A 150 -2.33 1.62 -8.69
N ALA A 151 -2.00 0.35 -8.59
CA ALA A 151 -2.60 -0.72 -9.37
C ALA A 151 -3.34 -1.71 -8.46
N VAL A 152 -4.55 -2.09 -8.84
CA VAL A 152 -5.33 -3.12 -8.17
C VAL A 152 -5.76 -4.18 -9.18
N ALA A 153 -5.48 -5.45 -8.87
CA ALA A 153 -5.88 -6.56 -9.70
C ALA A 153 -7.40 -6.78 -9.63
N HIS A 154 -8.04 -6.97 -10.78
CA HIS A 154 -9.43 -7.36 -10.81
C HIS A 154 -9.57 -8.87 -10.56
N LYS A 155 -10.69 -9.27 -9.98
CA LYS A 155 -10.98 -10.66 -9.59
C LYS A 155 -10.96 -11.69 -10.73
N ASP A 156 -11.11 -11.26 -11.98
CA ASP A 156 -11.07 -12.15 -13.14
C ASP A 156 -9.66 -12.65 -13.48
N ASN A 157 -8.62 -12.12 -12.83
CA ASN A 157 -7.21 -12.40 -13.12
C ASN A 157 -6.78 -12.08 -14.57
N GLU A 158 -7.47 -11.15 -15.23
CA GLU A 158 -7.16 -10.67 -16.57
C GLU A 158 -6.98 -9.16 -16.60
N ARG A 159 -7.68 -8.43 -15.73
CA ARG A 159 -7.71 -6.97 -15.68
C ARG A 159 -6.95 -6.40 -14.50
N VAL A 160 -6.31 -5.27 -14.74
CA VAL A 160 -5.69 -4.44 -13.72
C VAL A 160 -6.25 -3.03 -13.87
N VAL A 161 -6.74 -2.47 -12.77
CA VAL A 161 -7.19 -1.08 -12.70
C VAL A 161 -6.07 -0.24 -12.12
N ILE A 162 -5.77 0.88 -12.75
CA ILE A 162 -4.69 1.79 -12.36
C ILE A 162 -5.26 3.19 -12.19
N GLY A 163 -5.03 3.79 -11.03
CA GLY A 163 -5.32 5.20 -10.77
C GLY A 163 -4.24 6.09 -11.38
N LEU A 164 -4.65 7.12 -12.08
CA LEU A 164 -3.76 8.10 -12.73
C LEU A 164 -3.95 9.49 -12.10
N SER A 165 -2.98 10.36 -12.34
CA SER A 165 -3.08 11.79 -11.98
C SER A 165 -4.19 12.55 -12.71
N ASP A 166 -4.86 11.94 -13.71
CA ASP A 166 -5.91 12.54 -14.52
C ASP A 166 -7.04 11.54 -14.88
N GLY A 167 -7.22 10.49 -14.10
CA GLY A 167 -8.29 9.53 -14.28
C GLY A 167 -7.89 8.07 -14.07
N TRP A 168 -8.35 7.20 -14.97
CA TRP A 168 -8.22 5.74 -14.84
C TRP A 168 -7.63 5.11 -16.09
N LEU A 169 -6.88 4.04 -15.88
CA LEU A 169 -6.43 3.10 -16.90
C LEU A 169 -6.81 1.68 -16.49
N VAL A 170 -7.47 0.96 -17.37
CA VAL A 170 -7.73 -0.47 -17.23
C VAL A 170 -6.88 -1.20 -18.25
N LEU A 171 -6.00 -2.07 -17.79
CA LEU A 171 -5.18 -2.94 -18.64
C LEU A 171 -5.76 -4.34 -18.66
N LYS A 172 -5.66 -5.02 -19.80
CA LYS A 172 -5.86 -6.47 -19.92
C LYS A 172 -4.52 -7.15 -20.15
N LEU A 173 -4.29 -8.24 -19.45
CA LEU A 173 -3.14 -9.09 -19.66
C LEU A 173 -3.57 -10.38 -20.37
N ASP A 174 -2.73 -10.88 -21.25
CA ASP A 174 -2.85 -12.23 -21.78
C ASP A 174 -2.22 -13.26 -20.83
N ASP A 175 -2.31 -14.54 -21.19
CA ASP A 175 -1.75 -15.66 -20.42
C ASP A 175 -0.21 -15.66 -20.34
N LYS A 176 0.46 -14.81 -21.11
CA LYS A 176 1.92 -14.61 -21.10
C LYS A 176 2.35 -13.35 -20.39
N GLY A 177 1.39 -12.59 -19.83
CA GLY A 177 1.64 -11.32 -19.14
C GLY A 177 1.92 -10.16 -20.07
N HIS A 178 1.54 -10.25 -21.36
CA HIS A 178 1.58 -9.10 -22.25
C HIS A 178 0.31 -8.27 -22.11
N ILE A 179 0.45 -6.98 -22.29
CA ILE A 179 -0.69 -6.05 -22.33
C ILE A 179 -1.43 -6.26 -23.65
N SER A 180 -2.57 -6.96 -23.59
CA SER A 180 -3.40 -7.32 -24.74
C SER A 180 -4.50 -6.29 -25.04
N GLY A 181 -4.76 -5.38 -24.12
CA GLY A 181 -5.74 -4.32 -24.26
C GLY A 181 -5.60 -3.24 -23.20
N GLN A 182 -6.09 -2.05 -23.55
CA GLN A 182 -6.11 -0.92 -22.62
C GLN A 182 -7.36 -0.05 -22.86
N THR A 183 -7.91 0.46 -21.76
CA THR A 183 -8.99 1.46 -21.82
C THR A 183 -8.66 2.57 -20.84
N ARG A 184 -8.62 3.81 -21.33
CA ARG A 184 -8.39 5.00 -20.51
C ARG A 184 -9.67 5.79 -20.37
N THR A 185 -9.96 6.24 -19.16
CA THR A 185 -11.07 7.12 -18.85
C THR A 185 -10.52 8.35 -18.13
N ALA A 186 -10.55 9.50 -18.80
CA ALA A 186 -10.05 10.77 -18.25
C ALA A 186 -11.06 11.38 -17.28
N PHE A 187 -10.53 11.93 -16.18
CA PHE A 187 -11.27 12.74 -15.20
C PHE A 187 -10.44 13.98 -14.83
N ASP A 188 -11.11 15.01 -14.37
CA ASP A 188 -10.46 16.26 -13.92
C ASP A 188 -10.05 16.17 -12.43
N VAL A 189 -9.61 14.98 -12.02
CA VAL A 189 -9.13 14.67 -10.68
C VAL A 189 -7.97 13.68 -10.75
N SER A 190 -7.05 13.76 -9.79
CA SER A 190 -6.04 12.75 -9.54
C SER A 190 -6.64 11.65 -8.66
N ILE A 191 -6.37 10.40 -9.00
CA ILE A 191 -6.73 9.24 -8.18
C ILE A 191 -5.56 8.97 -7.24
N ILE A 192 -5.73 9.24 -5.96
CA ILE A 192 -4.64 9.13 -4.98
C ILE A 192 -4.52 7.70 -4.45
N SER A 193 -5.66 7.11 -4.14
CA SER A 193 -5.75 5.73 -3.64
C SER A 193 -7.12 5.16 -3.97
N PHE A 194 -7.24 3.85 -4.07
CA PHE A 194 -8.53 3.20 -4.32
C PHE A 194 -8.49 1.72 -4.01
N ASP A 195 -9.66 1.11 -3.93
CA ASP A 195 -9.84 -0.33 -3.90
C ASP A 195 -11.04 -0.74 -4.76
N LEU A 196 -11.09 -2.02 -5.12
CA LEU A 196 -12.16 -2.66 -5.87
C LEU A 196 -13.05 -3.50 -4.95
N SER A 197 -14.35 -3.44 -5.15
CA SER A 197 -15.27 -4.38 -4.51
C SER A 197 -14.93 -5.83 -4.88
N SER A 198 -15.31 -6.78 -4.02
CA SER A 198 -15.06 -8.21 -4.26
C SER A 198 -15.70 -8.74 -5.55
N ASP A 199 -16.75 -8.10 -6.07
CA ASP A 199 -17.33 -8.39 -7.38
C ASP A 199 -16.64 -7.66 -8.54
N GLY A 200 -15.69 -6.77 -8.25
CA GLY A 200 -14.92 -6.00 -9.21
C GLY A 200 -15.68 -4.86 -9.88
N SER A 201 -16.96 -4.66 -9.57
CA SER A 201 -17.80 -3.68 -10.27
C SER A 201 -17.70 -2.27 -9.70
N SER A 202 -17.48 -2.12 -8.39
CA SER A 202 -17.42 -0.83 -7.69
C SER A 202 -15.98 -0.47 -7.32
N ILE A 203 -15.68 0.81 -7.38
CA ILE A 203 -14.40 1.40 -6.96
C ILE A 203 -14.70 2.46 -5.92
N LEU A 204 -14.02 2.43 -4.79
CA LEU A 204 -14.01 3.52 -3.83
C LEU A 204 -12.63 4.17 -3.87
N ALA A 205 -12.57 5.49 -4.06
CA ALA A 205 -11.31 6.18 -4.27
C ALA A 205 -11.20 7.49 -3.50
N GLY A 206 -10.02 7.72 -2.91
CA GLY A 206 -9.55 9.04 -2.55
C GLY A 206 -9.14 9.78 -3.82
N VAL A 207 -9.69 10.96 -4.03
CA VAL A 207 -9.43 11.77 -5.22
C VAL A 207 -9.03 13.19 -4.84
N GLU A 208 -8.14 13.78 -5.63
CA GLU A 208 -7.71 15.16 -5.47
C GLU A 208 -8.08 15.99 -6.72
N ALA A 209 -8.80 17.05 -6.51
CA ALA A 209 -9.10 18.02 -7.55
C ALA A 209 -7.87 18.90 -7.85
N LYS A 210 -7.84 19.56 -9.02
CA LYS A 210 -6.77 20.52 -9.38
C LYS A 210 -6.57 21.65 -8.38
N SER A 211 -7.59 21.97 -7.58
CA SER A 211 -7.50 22.92 -6.48
C SER A 211 -6.73 22.42 -5.26
N GLY A 212 -6.32 21.15 -5.23
CA GLY A 212 -5.76 20.47 -4.07
C GLY A 212 -6.80 19.98 -3.07
N MET A 213 -8.09 20.16 -3.34
CA MET A 213 -9.16 19.66 -2.48
C MET A 213 -9.33 18.15 -2.67
N GLN A 214 -9.20 17.42 -1.59
CA GLN A 214 -9.38 15.98 -1.56
C GLN A 214 -10.82 15.59 -1.18
N SER A 215 -11.26 14.46 -1.66
CA SER A 215 -12.59 13.91 -1.34
C SER A 215 -12.63 12.41 -1.62
N LEU A 216 -13.62 11.74 -1.03
CA LEU A 216 -13.92 10.34 -1.31
C LEU A 216 -14.98 10.26 -2.41
N ALA A 217 -14.80 9.37 -3.37
CA ALA A 217 -15.71 9.20 -4.49
C ALA A 217 -15.89 7.73 -4.86
N LYS A 218 -17.12 7.38 -5.23
CA LYS A 218 -17.47 6.05 -5.75
C LYS A 218 -17.55 6.09 -7.27
N PHE A 219 -16.94 5.09 -7.90
CA PHE A 219 -16.97 4.86 -9.34
C PHE A 219 -17.46 3.46 -9.63
N VAL A 220 -17.80 3.21 -10.88
CA VAL A 220 -18.22 1.91 -11.41
C VAL A 220 -17.35 1.53 -12.58
N LEU A 221 -16.74 0.35 -12.49
CA LEU A 221 -16.07 -0.30 -13.62
C LEU A 221 -17.12 -1.01 -14.47
N ARG A 222 -17.23 -0.62 -15.74
CA ARG A 222 -18.18 -1.16 -16.70
C ARG A 222 -17.60 -2.37 -17.44
N ASP A 223 -18.46 -3.21 -18.03
CA ASP A 223 -18.06 -4.39 -18.80
C ASP A 223 -17.16 -4.07 -20.00
N ASN A 224 -17.25 -2.85 -20.54
CA ASN A 224 -16.39 -2.36 -21.60
C ASN A 224 -15.10 -1.71 -21.12
N ASP A 225 -14.73 -1.95 -19.86
CA ASP A 225 -13.53 -1.45 -19.17
C ASP A 225 -13.50 0.09 -18.97
N THR A 226 -14.57 0.80 -19.23
CA THR A 226 -14.66 2.21 -18.88
C THR A 226 -15.01 2.38 -17.39
N VAL A 227 -14.46 3.42 -16.76
CA VAL A 227 -14.79 3.78 -15.37
C VAL A 227 -15.71 4.99 -15.40
N THR A 228 -16.83 4.94 -14.69
CA THR A 228 -17.79 6.04 -14.60
C THR A 228 -17.95 6.50 -13.16
N LEU A 229 -17.98 7.81 -12.92
CA LEU A 229 -18.27 8.37 -11.60
C LEU A 229 -19.74 8.09 -11.25
N GLU A 230 -19.97 7.45 -10.12
CA GLU A 230 -21.31 7.30 -9.54
C GLU A 230 -21.67 8.53 -8.69
N GLY A 231 -20.70 9.01 -7.87
CA GLY A 231 -20.87 10.21 -7.08
C GLY A 231 -19.80 10.41 -6.02
N LYS A 232 -19.74 11.58 -5.45
CA LYS A 232 -18.98 11.82 -4.22
C LYS A 232 -19.65 11.15 -3.05
N THR A 233 -18.85 10.56 -2.16
CA THR A 233 -19.37 9.95 -0.93
C THR A 233 -19.89 11.03 0.00
N SER A 234 -21.11 10.85 0.50
CA SER A 234 -21.71 11.79 1.44
C SER A 234 -21.09 11.65 2.82
N ALA A 235 -20.61 12.75 3.37
CA ALA A 235 -19.99 12.78 4.70
C ALA A 235 -20.99 12.71 5.86
N LYS A 236 -22.27 13.05 5.66
CA LYS A 236 -23.33 13.08 6.71
C LYS A 236 -22.92 13.74 8.03
N GLY A 237 -22.10 14.79 7.99
CA GLY A 237 -21.63 15.49 9.18
C GLY A 237 -20.29 15.00 9.74
N PHE A 238 -19.70 13.96 9.19
CA PHE A 238 -18.30 13.61 9.44
C PHE A 238 -17.37 14.53 8.63
N VAL A 239 -16.16 14.72 9.12
CA VAL A 239 -15.11 15.39 8.35
C VAL A 239 -14.44 14.34 7.48
N VAL A 240 -14.33 14.60 6.17
CA VAL A 240 -13.55 13.81 5.22
C VAL A 240 -12.38 14.68 4.77
N ASP A 241 -11.20 14.35 5.25
CA ASP A 241 -9.97 15.09 4.99
C ASP A 241 -8.84 14.10 4.66
N ALA A 242 -8.18 14.33 3.53
CA ALA A 242 -7.14 13.45 2.99
C ALA A 242 -7.52 11.94 3.03
N PRO A 243 -8.67 11.52 2.43
CA PRO A 243 -9.09 10.13 2.46
C PRO A 243 -8.10 9.25 1.68
N PHE A 244 -7.56 8.23 2.33
CA PHE A 244 -6.48 7.40 1.82
C PHE A 244 -6.73 5.92 2.07
N SER A 245 -6.07 5.05 1.30
CA SER A 245 -6.06 3.59 1.47
C SER A 245 -7.44 2.96 1.74
N PRO A 246 -8.49 3.24 0.94
CA PRO A 246 -9.78 2.58 1.10
C PRO A 246 -9.63 1.06 0.95
N ARG A 247 -10.44 0.30 1.71
CA ARG A 247 -10.54 -1.16 1.60
C ARG A 247 -11.99 -1.60 1.73
N PHE A 248 -12.46 -2.37 0.77
CA PHE A 248 -13.77 -3.02 0.87
C PHE A 248 -13.75 -4.16 1.88
N ALA A 249 -14.74 -4.20 2.75
CA ALA A 249 -14.97 -5.36 3.59
C ALA A 249 -15.43 -6.56 2.74
N PRO A 250 -15.13 -7.81 3.14
CA PRO A 250 -15.52 -9.01 2.40
C PRO A 250 -17.02 -9.14 2.15
N ASN A 251 -17.84 -8.48 2.98
CA ASN A 251 -19.30 -8.46 2.82
C ASN A 251 -19.77 -7.64 1.60
N GLY A 252 -18.88 -6.86 0.95
CA GLY A 252 -19.16 -6.01 -0.19
C GLY A 252 -20.11 -4.83 0.07
N LYS A 253 -20.52 -4.61 1.33
CA LYS A 253 -21.49 -3.56 1.70
C LYS A 253 -20.85 -2.38 2.39
N THR A 254 -19.70 -2.60 3.02
CA THR A 254 -18.96 -1.57 3.74
C THR A 254 -17.54 -1.48 3.25
N ALA A 255 -16.92 -0.33 3.46
CA ALA A 255 -15.49 -0.13 3.31
C ALA A 255 -14.94 0.68 4.48
N LEU A 256 -13.66 0.49 4.77
CA LEU A 256 -12.90 1.37 5.63
C LEU A 256 -12.06 2.32 4.79
N VAL A 257 -11.84 3.53 5.30
CA VAL A 257 -11.02 4.55 4.66
C VAL A 257 -10.21 5.25 5.73
N LEU A 258 -8.91 5.35 5.55
CA LEU A 258 -8.05 6.18 6.38
C LEU A 258 -8.38 7.65 6.10
N ASN A 259 -8.56 8.44 7.14
CA ASN A 259 -8.89 9.87 7.05
C ASN A 259 -7.73 10.63 7.69
N SER A 260 -6.65 10.73 6.93
CA SER A 260 -5.32 11.07 7.46
C SER A 260 -5.02 12.57 7.53
N GLY A 261 -6.00 13.44 7.45
CA GLY A 261 -5.95 14.91 7.65
C GLY A 261 -4.65 15.62 7.29
N GLY A 262 -3.57 15.25 7.92
CA GLY A 262 -2.21 15.70 7.65
C GLY A 262 -1.22 14.76 8.30
N PHE A 263 -0.35 14.14 7.51
CA PHE A 263 0.71 13.29 8.06
C PHE A 263 1.58 14.09 9.02
N SER A 264 1.72 13.55 10.25
CA SER A 264 2.70 14.05 11.20
C SER A 264 2.51 15.52 11.59
N ASP A 265 1.27 15.94 11.79
CA ASP A 265 0.95 17.30 12.25
C ASP A 265 0.64 17.39 13.74
N GLY A 266 0.67 16.26 14.46
CA GLY A 266 0.37 16.14 15.89
C GLY A 266 -1.12 15.99 16.18
N ILE A 267 -1.95 15.85 15.17
CA ILE A 267 -3.39 15.61 15.31
C ILE A 267 -3.64 14.13 15.04
N LEU A 268 -4.40 13.48 15.90
CA LEU A 268 -4.74 12.07 15.68
C LEU A 268 -5.82 11.96 14.60
N ASP A 269 -5.56 11.09 13.65
CA ASP A 269 -6.40 10.80 12.50
C ASP A 269 -7.51 9.80 12.84
N ASP A 270 -8.50 9.75 11.97
CA ASP A 270 -9.67 8.89 12.09
C ASP A 270 -9.69 7.79 11.02
N VAL A 271 -10.44 6.72 11.27
CA VAL A 271 -10.82 5.74 10.25
C VAL A 271 -12.31 5.83 9.99
N LEU A 272 -12.71 6.09 8.75
CA LEU A 272 -14.10 6.19 8.35
C LEU A 272 -14.67 4.82 7.97
N VAL A 273 -15.93 4.59 8.31
CA VAL A 273 -16.73 3.47 7.84
C VAL A 273 -17.73 3.98 6.80
N VAL A 274 -17.70 3.40 5.61
CA VAL A 274 -18.52 3.83 4.47
C VAL A 274 -19.52 2.73 4.12
N ASP A 275 -20.81 3.08 4.06
CA ASP A 275 -21.82 2.25 3.41
C ASP A 275 -21.68 2.42 1.89
N ILE A 276 -21.35 1.35 1.20
CA ILE A 276 -21.08 1.35 -0.24
C ILE A 276 -22.37 1.42 -1.05
N ILE A 277 -23.46 0.88 -0.54
CA ILE A 277 -24.74 0.87 -1.25
C ILE A 277 -25.31 2.29 -1.31
N GLU A 278 -25.35 2.95 -0.14
CA GLU A 278 -25.87 4.32 -0.02
C GLU A 278 -24.80 5.38 -0.37
N ASN A 279 -23.55 4.98 -0.56
CA ASN A 279 -22.39 5.84 -0.80
C ASN A 279 -22.26 6.96 0.24
N VAL A 280 -22.17 6.57 1.50
CA VAL A 280 -22.21 7.50 2.64
C VAL A 280 -21.32 7.03 3.79
N VAL A 281 -20.68 7.99 4.48
CA VAL A 281 -19.99 7.71 5.76
C VAL A 281 -21.05 7.46 6.82
N ILE A 282 -20.98 6.31 7.48
CA ILE A 282 -21.96 5.88 8.50
C ILE A 282 -21.40 5.87 9.91
N ASP A 283 -20.06 5.74 10.05
CA ASP A 283 -19.38 5.69 11.35
C ASP A 283 -17.92 6.12 11.21
N ARG A 284 -17.24 6.31 12.34
CA ARG A 284 -15.79 6.54 12.40
C ARG A 284 -15.17 5.97 13.66
N VAL A 285 -13.96 5.48 13.58
CA VAL A 285 -13.08 5.26 14.72
C VAL A 285 -12.21 6.50 14.86
N ALA A 286 -12.48 7.29 15.93
CA ALA A 286 -11.82 8.57 16.13
C ALA A 286 -10.46 8.41 16.82
N GLN A 287 -9.51 9.27 16.47
CA GLN A 287 -8.24 9.44 17.16
C GLN A 287 -7.40 8.16 17.24
N VAL A 288 -7.25 7.47 16.13
CA VAL A 288 -6.51 6.20 16.03
C VAL A 288 -5.01 6.43 16.18
N SER A 289 -4.45 7.32 15.36
CA SER A 289 -3.02 7.70 15.37
C SER A 289 -2.78 8.92 14.49
N ASP A 290 -1.61 9.55 14.62
CA ASP A 290 -1.11 10.55 13.67
C ASP A 290 -0.36 9.82 12.53
N GLY A 291 -0.79 10.02 11.27
CA GLY A 291 -0.20 9.40 10.09
C GLY A 291 -0.64 7.94 9.91
N LEU A 292 -1.85 7.74 9.44
CA LEU A 292 -2.37 6.44 9.01
C LEU A 292 -1.91 6.15 7.58
N GLU A 293 -1.24 5.00 7.34
CA GLU A 293 -0.60 4.73 6.05
C GLU A 293 -1.29 3.61 5.27
N SER A 294 -1.44 2.45 5.85
CA SER A 294 -2.02 1.31 5.16
C SER A 294 -3.02 0.55 6.01
N LEU A 295 -3.95 -0.12 5.36
CA LEU A 295 -5.10 -0.78 5.96
C LEU A 295 -5.30 -2.14 5.32
N ALA A 296 -5.50 -3.19 6.13
CA ALA A 296 -5.97 -4.48 5.68
C ALA A 296 -7.17 -4.94 6.52
N ILE A 297 -8.19 -5.46 5.87
CA ILE A 297 -9.36 -6.07 6.53
C ILE A 297 -9.15 -7.58 6.55
N HIS A 298 -9.31 -8.20 7.71
CA HIS A 298 -9.23 -9.65 7.84
C HIS A 298 -10.26 -10.35 6.93
N PRO A 299 -9.92 -11.50 6.30
CA PRO A 299 -10.86 -12.21 5.41
C PRO A 299 -12.20 -12.60 6.04
N SER A 300 -12.30 -12.71 7.37
CA SER A 300 -13.60 -12.90 8.04
C SER A 300 -14.49 -11.64 8.00
N GLY A 301 -13.90 -10.46 7.79
CA GLY A 301 -14.59 -9.18 7.89
C GLY A 301 -14.87 -8.70 9.32
N GLU A 302 -14.37 -9.38 10.34
CA GLU A 302 -14.66 -9.07 11.75
C GLU A 302 -13.74 -8.01 12.35
N PHE A 303 -12.56 -7.79 11.76
CA PHE A 303 -11.60 -6.79 12.21
C PHE A 303 -10.70 -6.31 11.07
N ALA A 304 -10.01 -5.23 11.33
CA ALA A 304 -9.01 -4.65 10.43
C ALA A 304 -7.75 -4.28 11.21
N VAL A 305 -6.64 -4.18 10.49
CA VAL A 305 -5.36 -3.71 11.03
C VAL A 305 -4.89 -2.52 10.20
N ILE A 306 -4.41 -1.48 10.89
CA ILE A 306 -3.92 -0.26 10.30
C ILE A 306 -2.45 -0.09 10.67
N ALA A 307 -1.61 0.18 9.69
CA ALA A 307 -0.24 0.60 9.88
C ALA A 307 -0.21 2.11 10.14
N CYS A 308 0.35 2.50 11.29
CA CYS A 308 0.40 3.87 11.76
C CYS A 308 1.87 4.31 11.81
N LEU A 309 2.21 5.33 11.04
CA LEU A 309 3.59 5.82 10.94
C LEU A 309 4.06 6.40 12.24
N ASN A 310 3.27 7.32 12.80
CA ASN A 310 3.59 8.03 14.04
C ASN A 310 5.08 8.46 14.08
N ALA A 311 5.59 8.92 12.94
CA ALA A 311 7.01 9.10 12.67
C ALA A 311 7.57 10.47 13.09
N MET A 312 6.81 11.21 13.90
CA MET A 312 7.16 12.58 14.25
C MET A 312 8.17 12.69 15.38
N PRO A 313 8.83 13.88 15.55
CA PRO A 313 9.81 14.09 16.59
C PRO A 313 9.32 13.82 18.02
N TRP A 314 8.03 13.91 18.25
CA TRP A 314 7.40 13.64 19.55
C TRP A 314 6.91 12.21 19.72
N SER A 315 6.94 11.39 18.67
CA SER A 315 6.64 9.98 18.73
C SER A 315 7.64 9.19 17.89
N VAL A 316 8.39 8.35 18.56
CA VAL A 316 9.47 7.54 17.95
C VAL A 316 9.03 6.12 17.67
N THR A 317 7.75 5.79 17.89
CA THR A 317 7.27 4.41 17.80
C THR A 317 6.08 4.32 16.86
N SER A 318 6.30 3.76 15.69
CA SER A 318 5.21 3.30 14.83
C SER A 318 4.48 2.12 15.48
N HIS A 319 3.22 1.93 15.12
CA HIS A 319 2.43 0.86 15.68
C HIS A 319 1.40 0.32 14.68
N LEU A 320 0.86 -0.86 14.97
CA LEU A 320 -0.35 -1.36 14.34
C LEU A 320 -1.53 -1.07 15.25
N ALA A 321 -2.61 -0.53 14.70
CA ALA A 321 -3.89 -0.38 15.38
C ALA A 321 -4.84 -1.49 14.91
N VAL A 322 -5.46 -2.21 15.84
CA VAL A 322 -6.45 -3.27 15.54
C VAL A 322 -7.84 -2.75 15.85
N ILE A 323 -8.71 -2.80 14.84
CA ILE A 323 -10.08 -2.29 14.89
C ILE A 323 -11.06 -3.43 14.74
N SER A 324 -12.02 -3.57 15.66
CA SER A 324 -13.17 -4.46 15.52
C SER A 324 -14.17 -3.88 14.51
N LEU A 325 -14.78 -4.76 13.71
CA LEU A 325 -15.81 -4.44 12.72
C LEU A 325 -17.11 -5.19 13.02
N THR A 326 -17.47 -5.35 14.28
CA THR A 326 -18.69 -6.02 14.65
C THR A 326 -19.93 -5.25 14.20
N SER A 327 -21.03 -5.95 13.92
CA SER A 327 -22.23 -5.48 13.23
C SER A 327 -22.67 -4.05 13.60
N GLY A 328 -22.36 -3.09 12.74
CA GLY A 328 -22.86 -1.72 12.80
C GLY A 328 -22.00 -0.69 13.51
N SER A 329 -20.87 -1.07 14.13
CA SER A 329 -19.90 -0.15 14.70
C SER A 329 -18.47 -0.61 14.47
N ALA A 330 -17.55 0.34 14.42
CA ALA A 330 -16.12 0.07 14.41
C ALA A 330 -15.47 0.70 15.64
N GLU A 331 -14.57 -0.02 16.31
CA GLU A 331 -13.90 0.48 17.50
C GLU A 331 -12.45 0.01 17.60
N LEU A 332 -11.58 0.86 18.12
CA LEU A 332 -10.19 0.51 18.37
C LEU A 332 -10.13 -0.47 19.54
N LEU A 333 -9.59 -1.67 19.28
CA LEU A 333 -9.40 -2.69 20.32
C LEU A 333 -8.11 -2.49 21.09
N TYR A 334 -7.00 -2.37 20.37
CA TYR A 334 -5.67 -2.17 20.94
C TYR A 334 -4.68 -1.71 19.86
N SER A 335 -3.50 -1.28 20.31
CA SER A 335 -2.35 -1.00 19.45
C SER A 335 -1.12 -1.76 19.95
N LEU A 336 -0.24 -2.12 19.02
CA LEU A 336 1.03 -2.78 19.33
C LEU A 336 2.18 -2.12 18.56
N PRO A 337 3.36 -1.94 19.21
CA PRO A 337 4.50 -1.30 18.55
C PRO A 337 5.06 -2.19 17.42
N VAL A 338 5.56 -1.54 16.38
CA VAL A 338 6.26 -2.16 15.26
C VAL A 338 7.52 -1.38 14.92
N GLU A 339 8.28 -1.88 13.95
CA GLU A 339 9.42 -1.15 13.39
C GLU A 339 8.94 0.16 12.74
N ALA A 340 9.83 1.15 12.72
CA ALA A 340 9.53 2.45 12.21
C ALA A 340 9.13 2.44 10.73
N VAL A 341 8.12 3.23 10.42
CA VAL A 341 7.56 3.43 9.07
C VAL A 341 7.04 2.11 8.48
N PRO A 342 5.97 1.53 9.08
CA PRO A 342 5.29 0.40 8.49
C PRO A 342 4.49 0.85 7.27
N GLU A 343 4.81 0.30 6.12
CA GLU A 343 4.13 0.54 4.85
C GLU A 343 3.74 -0.78 4.20
N GLY A 344 2.52 -0.88 3.71
CA GLY A 344 2.01 -2.09 3.09
C GLY A 344 1.73 -3.21 4.09
N ILE A 345 0.47 -3.56 4.25
CA ILE A 345 0.04 -4.68 5.08
C ILE A 345 -0.94 -5.55 4.30
N GLU A 346 -0.79 -6.87 4.43
CA GLU A 346 -1.65 -7.83 3.76
C GLU A 346 -1.88 -9.07 4.63
N PHE A 347 -3.12 -9.57 4.66
CA PHE A 347 -3.43 -10.85 5.28
C PHE A 347 -3.16 -12.02 4.33
N SER A 348 -2.76 -13.17 4.88
CA SER A 348 -2.82 -14.43 4.15
C SER A 348 -4.27 -14.77 3.78
N ASN A 349 -4.46 -15.59 2.74
CA ASN A 349 -5.79 -15.95 2.22
C ASN A 349 -6.76 -16.53 3.28
N ASN A 350 -6.21 -17.25 4.26
CA ASN A 350 -6.98 -17.83 5.37
C ASN A 350 -7.05 -16.95 6.61
N GLY A 351 -6.47 -15.76 6.58
CA GLY A 351 -6.42 -14.81 7.69
C GLY A 351 -5.47 -15.18 8.84
N LYS A 352 -4.79 -16.33 8.82
CA LYS A 352 -3.95 -16.80 9.94
C LYS A 352 -2.61 -16.10 10.06
N GLN A 353 -2.24 -15.30 9.05
CA GLN A 353 -1.01 -14.51 9.05
C GLN A 353 -1.29 -13.10 8.55
N LEU A 354 -0.58 -12.14 9.12
CA LEU A 354 -0.50 -10.77 8.64
C LEU A 354 0.96 -10.48 8.28
N PHE A 355 1.17 -9.92 7.11
CA PHE A 355 2.45 -9.45 6.61
C PHE A 355 2.49 -7.94 6.71
N VAL A 356 3.55 -7.40 7.32
CA VAL A 356 3.72 -5.96 7.55
C VAL A 356 5.09 -5.55 7.05
N GLY A 357 5.15 -4.73 6.02
CA GLY A 357 6.39 -4.17 5.52
C GLY A 357 6.91 -3.05 6.43
N SER A 358 8.22 -2.86 6.48
CA SER A 358 8.84 -1.74 7.19
C SER A 358 9.89 -1.08 6.31
N THR A 359 9.69 0.20 6.01
CA THR A 359 10.57 1.00 5.15
C THR A 359 11.97 1.11 5.73
N LEU A 360 12.09 1.38 7.03
CA LEU A 360 13.41 1.59 7.65
C LEU A 360 14.09 0.31 8.12
N ALA A 361 13.34 -0.77 8.28
CA ALA A 361 13.90 -2.04 8.70
C ALA A 361 14.25 -2.99 7.52
N ASN A 362 13.84 -2.64 6.29
CA ASN A 362 14.11 -3.40 5.08
C ASN A 362 13.68 -4.87 5.17
N HIS A 363 12.53 -5.12 5.79
CA HIS A 363 11.96 -6.45 5.88
C HIS A 363 10.43 -6.40 6.02
N ILE A 364 9.82 -7.55 5.81
CA ILE A 364 8.42 -7.81 6.13
C ILE A 364 8.38 -8.61 7.43
N SER A 365 7.74 -8.06 8.45
CA SER A 365 7.40 -8.75 9.69
C SER A 365 6.18 -9.64 9.48
N VAL A 366 6.17 -10.81 10.11
CA VAL A 366 5.08 -11.77 10.03
C VAL A 366 4.43 -11.92 11.40
N TYR A 367 3.11 -11.81 11.44
CA TYR A 367 2.32 -12.01 12.66
C TYR A 367 1.42 -13.23 12.48
N ALA A 368 1.37 -14.09 13.47
CA ALA A 368 0.30 -15.07 13.61
C ALA A 368 -0.96 -14.34 14.08
N VAL A 369 -2.11 -14.79 13.58
CA VAL A 369 -3.42 -14.19 13.86
C VAL A 369 -4.32 -15.25 14.46
N GLU A 370 -4.80 -15.01 15.69
CA GLU A 370 -5.74 -15.87 16.37
C GLU A 370 -6.71 -14.99 17.19
N ASP A 371 -8.01 -15.18 17.02
CA ASP A 371 -9.06 -14.46 17.75
C ASP A 371 -8.83 -12.93 17.82
N MET A 372 -8.54 -12.30 16.66
CA MET A 372 -8.21 -10.87 16.51
C MET A 372 -6.91 -10.44 17.22
N MET A 373 -6.15 -11.37 17.79
CA MET A 373 -4.86 -11.08 18.40
C MET A 373 -3.73 -11.30 17.41
N LEU A 374 -2.75 -10.40 17.43
CA LEU A 374 -1.55 -10.46 16.61
C LEU A 374 -0.37 -10.87 17.47
N GLU A 375 0.25 -12.00 17.15
CA GLU A 375 1.48 -12.46 17.76
C GLU A 375 2.63 -12.39 16.76
N ARG A 376 3.64 -11.58 17.07
CA ARG A 376 4.78 -11.39 16.18
C ARG A 376 5.62 -12.66 16.09
N SER A 377 5.86 -13.14 14.87
CA SER A 377 6.82 -14.20 14.61
C SER A 377 8.26 -13.71 14.88
N PRO A 378 9.16 -14.55 15.37
CA PRO A 378 10.58 -14.23 15.46
C PRO A 378 11.26 -14.16 14.07
N PHE A 379 10.57 -14.60 13.02
CA PHE A 379 11.09 -14.60 11.65
C PHE A 379 10.63 -13.37 10.91
N VAL A 380 11.54 -12.79 10.14
CA VAL A 380 11.28 -11.70 9.21
C VAL A 380 11.68 -12.12 7.79
N LEU A 381 11.09 -11.49 6.79
CA LEU A 381 11.37 -11.73 5.38
C LEU A 381 12.14 -10.52 4.83
N PRO A 382 13.45 -10.61 4.58
CA PRO A 382 14.25 -9.50 4.09
C PRO A 382 13.80 -9.07 2.70
N VAL A 383 13.79 -7.77 2.45
CA VAL A 383 13.48 -7.13 1.17
C VAL A 383 14.60 -6.15 0.78
N GLY A 384 14.47 -5.50 -0.37
CA GLY A 384 15.36 -4.39 -0.76
C GLY A 384 15.26 -3.21 0.21
N GLU A 385 16.17 -2.26 0.09
CA GLU A 385 16.14 -1.05 0.91
C GLU A 385 14.93 -0.20 0.62
N GLY A 386 14.30 0.35 1.67
CA GLY A 386 13.19 1.26 1.57
C GLY A 386 11.88 0.59 1.11
N HIS A 387 11.42 -0.46 1.80
CA HIS A 387 10.11 -1.04 1.50
C HIS A 387 9.02 0.03 1.44
N ALA A 388 8.28 0.12 0.35
CA ALA A 388 7.28 1.16 0.11
C ALA A 388 5.90 0.61 -0.25
N ALA A 389 5.81 -0.59 -0.86
CA ALA A 389 4.53 -1.19 -1.21
C ALA A 389 4.56 -2.71 -1.12
N LEU A 390 3.47 -3.30 -0.66
CA LEU A 390 3.29 -4.74 -0.51
C LEU A 390 2.10 -5.21 -1.37
N GLY A 391 2.30 -6.30 -2.10
CA GLY A 391 1.24 -7.02 -2.76
C GLY A 391 1.30 -8.51 -2.47
N ILE A 392 0.18 -9.19 -2.59
CA ILE A 392 0.06 -10.62 -2.30
C ILE A 392 -0.68 -11.35 -3.41
N GLY A 393 -0.20 -12.54 -3.74
CA GLY A 393 -0.85 -13.48 -4.65
C GLY A 393 -0.90 -14.89 -4.07
N PHE A 394 -1.95 -15.64 -4.39
CA PHE A 394 -2.20 -16.95 -3.82
C PHE A 394 -2.25 -18.04 -4.89
N GLY A 395 -1.77 -19.25 -4.55
CA GLY A 395 -1.85 -20.42 -5.40
C GLY A 395 -0.96 -20.37 -6.66
N ILE A 396 -0.01 -19.43 -6.71
CA ILE A 396 0.95 -19.33 -7.82
C ILE A 396 1.85 -20.58 -7.81
N LYS A 397 1.88 -21.30 -8.96
CA LYS A 397 2.65 -22.53 -9.13
C LYS A 397 3.91 -22.28 -9.94
#